data_a3399498ae24c7049ebca3d5890e2692
#
_entry.id   a3399498ae24c7049ebca3d5890e2692
#
_cell.length_a   1.000
_cell.length_b   1.000
_cell.length_c   1.000
_cell.angle_alpha   90.00
_cell.angle_beta   90.00
_cell.angle_gamma   90.00
#
_symmetry.space_group_name_H-M   'P 1'
#
loop_
_entity.id
_entity.type
_entity.pdbx_description
1 polymer ?
#
loop_
_entity_poly.entity_id
_entity_poly.type
_entity_poly.pdbx_seq_one_letter_code
_entity_poly.pdbx_strand_id
1 'polypeptide(L)'
;MFQTIITFIIVFSILVIIHEFGHFYFAKKAGILVREFAIGMGHKIFSHRKNGTTYTIRMLPIGGYVRMAGIGDEDTELKPGMPLNITLDEVQQVNQIDLSNKQHLHAVPIELLEADLEQALFIKGIIPGSSEPVTYAVKRDATIIEADGTEVQIAPIDVQYQSAPLLKRMMTNFAGPMNNFILGIAVFITIAFVQGGVTVNDNRLGEIQPDSPAETAGLRVDDKILAVNGEEIAEWTELVASIQANPGNEITLSVST
;
A
#
# COMPACT_ATOMS: atom_id res chain seq x y z
N MET A 1 -24.14 -2.54 11.66
CA MET A 1 -23.93 -2.31 10.23
C MET A 1 -23.03 -1.10 9.93
N PHE A 2 -23.33 0.12 10.39
CA PHE A 2 -22.50 1.33 10.15
C PHE A 2 -21.06 1.18 10.72
N GLN A 3 -20.94 0.73 11.96
CA GLN A 3 -19.64 0.48 12.60
C GLN A 3 -18.80 -0.57 11.84
N THR A 4 -19.41 -1.63 11.37
CA THR A 4 -18.73 -2.68 10.59
C THR A 4 -18.17 -2.13 9.29
N ILE A 5 -18.93 -1.27 8.60
CA ILE A 5 -18.49 -0.63 7.35
C ILE A 5 -17.28 0.29 7.61
N ILE A 6 -17.35 1.12 8.66
CA ILE A 6 -16.24 2.02 9.02
C ILE A 6 -14.98 1.20 9.37
N THR A 7 -15.14 0.17 10.21
CA THR A 7 -14.01 -0.70 10.58
C THR A 7 -13.39 -1.35 9.36
N PHE A 8 -14.22 -1.87 8.44
CA PHE A 8 -13.75 -2.45 7.19
C PHE A 8 -12.94 -1.44 6.36
N ILE A 9 -13.48 -0.22 6.16
CA ILE A 9 -12.79 0.83 5.39
C ILE A 9 -11.43 1.16 6.02
N ILE A 10 -11.36 1.31 7.35
CA ILE A 10 -10.11 1.62 8.05
C ILE A 10 -9.10 0.51 7.87
N VAL A 11 -9.47 -0.74 8.16
CA VAL A 11 -8.58 -1.89 8.04
C VAL A 11 -8.11 -2.08 6.60
N PHE A 12 -9.02 -2.01 5.64
CA PHE A 12 -8.70 -2.13 4.22
C PHE A 12 -7.75 -1.02 3.76
N SER A 13 -8.00 0.23 4.18
CA SER A 13 -7.11 1.36 3.82
C SER A 13 -5.70 1.17 4.39
N ILE A 14 -5.55 0.68 5.62
CA ILE A 14 -4.24 0.40 6.22
C ILE A 14 -3.51 -0.68 5.41
N LEU A 15 -4.21 -1.78 5.07
CA LEU A 15 -3.64 -2.88 4.28
C LEU A 15 -3.15 -2.38 2.91
N VAL A 16 -3.95 -1.57 2.23
CA VAL A 16 -3.59 -1.02 0.92
C VAL A 16 -2.41 -0.05 1.03
N ILE A 17 -2.42 0.88 1.98
CA ILE A 17 -1.34 1.85 2.15
C ILE A 17 -0.01 1.13 2.41
N ILE A 18 0.01 0.11 3.25
CA ILE A 18 1.22 -0.67 3.56
C ILE A 18 1.69 -1.48 2.36
N HIS A 19 0.74 -2.03 1.58
CA HIS A 19 1.00 -2.71 0.32
C HIS A 19 1.69 -1.77 -0.68
N GLU A 20 1.05 -0.64 -0.98
CA GLU A 20 1.57 0.36 -1.92
C GLU A 20 2.91 0.95 -1.45
N PHE A 21 3.08 1.15 -0.15
CA PHE A 21 4.35 1.58 0.42
C PHE A 21 5.49 0.58 0.13
N GLY A 22 5.19 -0.72 0.11
CA GLY A 22 6.15 -1.75 -0.31
C GLY A 22 6.67 -1.49 -1.73
N HIS A 23 5.77 -1.36 -2.69
CA HIS A 23 6.11 -1.06 -4.07
C HIS A 23 6.90 0.25 -4.19
N PHE A 24 6.43 1.29 -3.53
CA PHE A 24 7.07 2.61 -3.48
C PHE A 24 8.52 2.53 -2.99
N TYR A 25 8.73 1.92 -1.84
CA TYR A 25 10.05 1.85 -1.21
C TYR A 25 11.06 1.09 -2.07
N PHE A 26 10.68 -0.07 -2.59
CA PHE A 26 11.57 -0.89 -3.41
C PHE A 26 11.80 -0.29 -4.80
N ALA A 27 10.81 0.37 -5.40
CA ALA A 27 10.99 1.13 -6.64
C ALA A 27 12.01 2.25 -6.47
N LYS A 28 11.88 3.09 -5.43
CA LYS A 28 12.86 4.16 -5.13
C LYS A 28 14.25 3.60 -4.87
N LYS A 29 14.37 2.50 -4.12
CA LYS A 29 15.65 1.82 -3.87
C LYS A 29 16.25 1.17 -5.12
N ALA A 30 15.41 0.79 -6.08
CA ALA A 30 15.84 0.27 -7.37
C ALA A 30 16.37 1.35 -8.33
N GLY A 31 16.15 2.63 -8.04
CA GLY A 31 16.43 3.76 -8.94
C GLY A 31 15.29 4.04 -9.92
N ILE A 32 14.14 3.39 -9.76
CA ILE A 32 12.95 3.62 -10.57
C ILE A 32 12.27 4.92 -10.10
N LEU A 33 11.95 5.80 -11.03
CA LEU A 33 11.20 7.01 -10.72
C LEU A 33 9.76 6.65 -10.38
N VAL A 34 9.36 6.95 -9.15
CA VAL A 34 7.95 6.90 -8.77
C VAL A 34 7.35 8.27 -9.03
N ARG A 35 6.50 8.36 -10.05
CA ARG A 35 5.86 9.62 -10.50
C ARG A 35 4.76 10.07 -9.53
N GLU A 36 3.92 9.12 -9.08
CA GLU A 36 2.85 9.40 -8.12
C GLU A 36 2.73 8.28 -7.10
N PHE A 37 2.47 8.67 -5.84
CA PHE A 37 2.02 7.81 -4.75
C PHE A 37 0.66 8.32 -4.29
N ALA A 38 -0.39 7.58 -4.57
CA ALA A 38 -1.76 7.99 -4.29
C ALA A 38 -2.39 7.16 -3.15
N ILE A 39 -3.00 7.86 -2.20
CA ILE A 39 -3.88 7.27 -1.19
C ILE A 39 -5.32 7.56 -1.60
N GLY A 40 -6.10 6.50 -1.80
CA GLY A 40 -7.46 6.58 -2.29
C GLY A 40 -7.55 6.61 -3.81
N MET A 41 -8.76 6.76 -4.32
CA MET A 41 -9.11 6.81 -5.74
C MET A 41 -10.04 7.98 -6.06
N GLY A 42 -10.25 8.26 -7.36
CA GLY A 42 -11.14 9.32 -7.84
C GLY A 42 -10.48 10.70 -7.86
N HIS A 43 -11.28 11.75 -7.67
CA HIS A 43 -10.79 13.12 -7.75
C HIS A 43 -9.73 13.44 -6.70
N LYS A 44 -8.70 14.16 -7.12
CA LYS A 44 -7.62 14.64 -6.27
C LYS A 44 -8.12 15.73 -5.32
N ILE A 45 -7.92 15.54 -4.00
CA ILE A 45 -8.23 16.52 -2.97
C ILE A 45 -6.98 17.34 -2.63
N PHE A 46 -5.84 16.64 -2.50
CA PHE A 46 -4.58 17.26 -2.09
C PHE A 46 -3.43 16.64 -2.87
N SER A 47 -2.41 17.45 -3.18
CA SER A 47 -1.15 16.97 -3.75
C SER A 47 0.03 17.76 -3.20
N HIS A 48 1.14 17.04 -3.00
CA HIS A 48 2.42 17.63 -2.60
C HIS A 48 3.55 16.89 -3.32
N ARG A 49 4.43 17.64 -3.98
CA ARG A 49 5.58 17.09 -4.69
C ARG A 49 6.85 17.17 -3.87
N LYS A 50 7.57 16.04 -3.77
CA LYS A 50 8.86 15.97 -3.09
C LYS A 50 9.74 14.89 -3.72
N ASN A 51 11.01 15.21 -3.98
CA ASN A 51 12.02 14.27 -4.51
C ASN A 51 11.55 13.50 -5.77
N GLY A 52 10.95 14.22 -6.74
CA GLY A 52 10.48 13.67 -8.00
C GLY A 52 9.17 12.86 -7.91
N THR A 53 8.61 12.67 -6.71
CA THR A 53 7.35 11.96 -6.51
C THR A 53 6.26 12.93 -6.08
N THR A 54 5.09 12.84 -6.69
CA THR A 54 3.88 13.55 -6.29
C THR A 54 3.05 12.66 -5.38
N TYR A 55 2.85 13.10 -4.15
CA TYR A 55 2.00 12.43 -3.16
C TYR A 55 0.61 13.01 -3.26
N THR A 56 -0.40 12.17 -3.48
CA THR A 56 -1.79 12.61 -3.64
C THR A 56 -2.71 11.94 -2.63
N ILE A 57 -3.72 12.70 -2.18
CA ILE A 57 -4.86 12.17 -1.45
C ILE A 57 -6.08 12.36 -2.35
N ARG A 58 -6.82 11.28 -2.58
CA ARG A 58 -7.99 11.24 -3.44
C ARG A 58 -9.27 11.02 -2.65
N MET A 59 -10.41 11.37 -3.22
CA MET A 59 -11.69 11.51 -2.52
C MET A 59 -12.23 10.20 -1.93
N LEU A 60 -12.05 9.09 -2.62
CA LEU A 60 -12.54 7.80 -2.16
C LEU A 60 -11.46 7.10 -1.33
N PRO A 61 -11.68 6.85 -0.03
CA PRO A 61 -10.69 6.22 0.85
C PRO A 61 -10.60 4.70 0.64
N ILE A 62 -10.75 4.27 -0.59
CA ILE A 62 -10.69 2.86 -0.99
C ILE A 62 -9.57 2.71 -2.01
N GLY A 63 -8.57 1.91 -1.67
CA GLY A 63 -7.45 1.67 -2.56
C GLY A 63 -6.34 2.70 -2.45
N GLY A 64 -5.47 2.66 -3.41
CA GLY A 64 -4.32 3.50 -3.62
C GLY A 64 -3.53 2.96 -4.80
N TYR A 65 -2.48 3.65 -5.20
CA TYR A 65 -1.58 3.15 -6.24
C TYR A 65 -0.20 3.82 -6.19
N VAL A 66 0.76 3.12 -6.76
CA VAL A 66 2.10 3.64 -7.03
C VAL A 66 2.31 3.67 -8.53
N ARG A 67 2.40 4.86 -9.11
CA ARG A 67 2.68 5.05 -10.53
C ARG A 67 4.18 5.13 -10.74
N MET A 68 4.73 4.07 -11.33
CA MET A 68 6.15 3.98 -11.66
C MET A 68 6.36 4.37 -13.12
N ALA A 69 7.44 5.10 -13.39
CA ALA A 69 7.79 5.45 -14.76
C ALA A 69 7.96 4.23 -15.66
N GLY A 70 7.41 4.28 -16.87
CA GLY A 70 7.41 3.21 -17.85
C GLY A 70 6.34 2.12 -17.64
N ILE A 71 5.42 2.31 -16.69
CA ILE A 71 4.25 1.45 -16.51
C ILE A 71 2.99 2.31 -16.46
N GLY A 72 2.08 2.14 -17.43
CA GLY A 72 0.79 2.83 -17.45
C GLY A 72 0.92 4.35 -17.66
N ASP A 73 1.88 4.77 -18.47
CA ASP A 73 2.16 6.19 -18.76
C ASP A 73 1.28 6.78 -19.87
N GLU A 74 0.18 6.14 -20.26
CA GLU A 74 -0.73 6.55 -21.32
C GLU A 74 -1.30 7.97 -21.12
N ASP A 75 -1.53 8.37 -19.86
CA ASP A 75 -2.09 9.69 -19.51
C ASP A 75 -1.11 10.87 -19.77
N THR A 76 0.16 10.58 -20.00
CA THR A 76 1.20 11.59 -20.28
C THR A 76 1.76 11.50 -21.70
N GLU A 77 1.14 10.68 -22.55
CA GLU A 77 1.59 10.53 -23.95
C GLU A 77 1.33 11.81 -24.75
N LEU A 78 2.40 12.42 -25.23
CA LEU A 78 2.33 13.60 -26.10
C LEU A 78 2.15 13.16 -27.55
N LYS A 79 1.07 13.59 -28.19
CA LYS A 79 0.76 13.26 -29.58
C LYS A 79 0.93 14.47 -30.51
N PRO A 80 1.47 14.31 -31.71
CA PRO A 80 1.53 15.38 -32.68
C PRO A 80 0.15 16.03 -32.92
N GLY A 81 0.13 17.36 -33.03
CA GLY A 81 -1.08 18.17 -33.19
C GLY A 81 -1.75 18.54 -31.85
N MET A 82 -1.25 18.07 -30.71
CA MET A 82 -1.79 18.49 -29.40
C MET A 82 -1.40 19.94 -29.08
N PRO A 83 -2.35 20.80 -28.67
CA PRO A 83 -2.04 22.10 -28.10
C PRO A 83 -1.54 21.85 -26.64
N LEU A 84 -0.45 22.48 -26.28
CA LEU A 84 0.09 22.43 -24.92
C LEU A 84 0.76 23.76 -24.58
N ASN A 85 0.95 23.99 -23.30
CA ASN A 85 1.65 25.14 -22.79
C ASN A 85 2.99 24.70 -22.18
N ILE A 86 4.09 25.34 -22.57
CA ILE A 86 5.39 25.07 -21.98
C ILE A 86 5.86 26.25 -21.15
N THR A 87 6.49 26.00 -20.03
CA THR A 87 7.19 27.01 -19.23
C THR A 87 8.69 26.81 -19.40
N LEU A 88 9.37 27.89 -19.75
CA LEU A 88 10.82 27.90 -19.96
C LEU A 88 11.53 28.45 -18.72
N ASP A 89 12.72 27.94 -18.46
CA ASP A 89 13.60 28.50 -17.44
C ASP A 89 14.45 29.66 -17.99
N GLU A 90 15.36 30.17 -17.18
CA GLU A 90 16.25 31.30 -17.52
C GLU A 90 17.20 31.01 -18.70
N VAL A 91 17.49 29.73 -18.98
CA VAL A 91 18.35 29.30 -20.09
C VAL A 91 17.55 28.74 -21.28
N GLN A 92 16.25 29.07 -21.34
CA GLN A 92 15.33 28.68 -22.42
C GLN A 92 15.16 27.15 -22.55
N GLN A 93 15.24 26.40 -21.46
CA GLN A 93 14.90 24.99 -21.41
C GLN A 93 13.48 24.81 -20.84
N VAL A 94 12.75 23.83 -21.35
CA VAL A 94 11.43 23.48 -20.83
C VAL A 94 11.59 22.85 -19.46
N ASN A 95 11.00 23.47 -18.44
CA ASN A 95 10.93 22.93 -17.09
C ASN A 95 9.54 22.39 -16.72
N GLN A 96 8.50 22.82 -17.45
CA GLN A 96 7.14 22.33 -17.23
C GLN A 96 6.33 22.32 -18.53
N ILE A 97 5.53 21.27 -18.70
CA ILE A 97 4.60 21.04 -19.81
C ILE A 97 3.20 20.97 -19.20
N ASP A 98 2.28 21.81 -19.65
CA ASP A 98 0.91 21.85 -19.12
C ASP A 98 -0.10 21.33 -20.15
N LEU A 99 -0.78 20.25 -19.80
CA LEU A 99 -1.85 19.62 -20.57
C LEU A 99 -3.25 19.96 -20.02
N SER A 100 -3.34 20.75 -18.93
CA SER A 100 -4.61 21.04 -18.25
C SER A 100 -5.47 22.11 -18.93
N ASN A 101 -5.02 22.68 -20.06
CA ASN A 101 -5.67 23.79 -20.79
C ASN A 101 -5.89 25.05 -19.92
N LYS A 102 -5.20 25.20 -18.80
CA LYS A 102 -5.25 26.42 -17.98
C LYS A 102 -4.22 27.42 -18.52
N GLN A 103 -4.64 28.68 -18.67
CA GLN A 103 -3.71 29.72 -19.08
C GLN A 103 -2.82 30.12 -17.87
N HIS A 104 -1.53 29.98 -18.03
CA HIS A 104 -0.52 30.49 -17.08
C HIS A 104 0.17 31.71 -17.67
N LEU A 105 0.39 32.74 -16.82
CA LEU A 105 0.89 34.06 -17.25
C LEU A 105 2.26 34.05 -17.98
N HIS A 106 3.04 32.99 -17.83
CA HIS A 106 4.39 32.88 -18.39
C HIS A 106 4.58 31.64 -19.29
N ALA A 107 3.48 30.99 -19.68
CA ALA A 107 3.54 29.82 -20.53
C ALA A 107 3.55 30.21 -22.00
N VAL A 108 4.36 29.54 -22.77
CA VAL A 108 4.42 29.64 -24.24
C VAL A 108 3.49 28.59 -24.81
N PRO A 109 2.39 28.98 -25.48
CA PRO A 109 1.53 28.05 -26.18
C PRO A 109 2.26 27.48 -27.40
N ILE A 110 2.13 26.18 -27.62
CA ILE A 110 2.78 25.48 -28.71
C ILE A 110 1.85 24.38 -29.24
N GLU A 111 1.76 24.24 -30.56
CA GLU A 111 1.18 23.08 -31.22
C GLU A 111 2.29 22.05 -31.44
N LEU A 112 2.17 20.90 -30.80
CA LEU A 112 3.19 19.86 -30.78
C LEU A 112 3.36 19.23 -32.16
N LEU A 113 4.58 19.17 -32.67
CA LEU A 113 4.93 18.41 -33.88
C LEU A 113 5.63 17.08 -33.50
N GLU A 114 6.56 17.15 -32.56
CA GLU A 114 7.38 16.01 -32.13
C GLU A 114 7.89 16.24 -30.72
N ALA A 115 7.99 15.18 -29.92
CA ALA A 115 8.62 15.22 -28.62
C ALA A 115 9.35 13.90 -28.33
N ASP A 116 10.50 14.01 -27.69
CA ASP A 116 11.19 12.89 -27.07
C ASP A 116 11.53 13.26 -25.64
N LEU A 117 10.77 12.73 -24.69
CA LEU A 117 10.96 12.96 -23.24
C LEU A 117 11.71 11.81 -22.56
N GLU A 118 12.18 10.83 -23.33
CA GLU A 118 12.84 9.64 -22.81
C GLU A 118 14.35 9.63 -23.07
N GLN A 119 14.79 9.97 -24.27
CA GLN A 119 16.18 9.88 -24.71
C GLN A 119 16.80 11.23 -25.03
N ALA A 120 16.28 11.90 -26.06
CA ALA A 120 16.88 13.15 -26.56
C ALA A 120 16.43 14.39 -25.79
N LEU A 121 15.36 14.30 -25.01
CA LEU A 121 14.81 15.35 -24.16
C LEU A 121 14.56 16.67 -24.90
N PHE A 122 13.68 16.63 -25.87
CA PHE A 122 13.27 17.82 -26.63
C PHE A 122 11.77 17.85 -26.90
N ILE A 123 11.27 19.05 -27.19
CA ILE A 123 9.94 19.33 -27.73
C ILE A 123 10.11 20.20 -28.95
N LYS A 124 9.48 19.82 -30.04
CA LYS A 124 9.40 20.58 -31.29
C LYS A 124 7.95 20.88 -31.61
N GLY A 125 7.66 22.12 -31.93
CA GLY A 125 6.30 22.54 -32.29
C GLY A 125 6.25 23.92 -32.89
N ILE A 126 5.05 24.39 -33.15
CA ILE A 126 4.76 25.69 -33.78
C ILE A 126 4.10 26.59 -32.75
N ILE A 127 4.66 27.79 -32.55
CA ILE A 127 4.02 28.82 -31.73
C ILE A 127 2.88 29.44 -32.51
N PRO A 128 1.66 29.61 -31.96
CA PRO A 128 0.54 30.25 -32.63
C PRO A 128 0.93 31.61 -33.19
N GLY A 129 0.69 31.78 -34.51
CA GLY A 129 1.06 32.99 -35.27
C GLY A 129 2.44 32.95 -35.92
N SER A 130 3.24 31.89 -35.71
CA SER A 130 4.49 31.61 -36.44
C SER A 130 4.25 30.54 -37.50
N SER A 131 5.04 30.57 -38.59
CA SER A 131 5.04 29.49 -39.58
C SER A 131 6.27 28.58 -39.44
N GLU A 132 7.23 28.95 -38.60
CA GLU A 132 8.47 28.19 -38.42
C GLU A 132 8.40 27.34 -37.17
N PRO A 133 8.78 26.06 -37.27
CA PRO A 133 8.86 25.20 -36.06
C PRO A 133 10.05 25.60 -35.20
N VAL A 134 9.83 25.60 -33.89
CA VAL A 134 10.87 25.79 -32.85
C VAL A 134 11.11 24.52 -32.10
N THR A 135 12.36 24.30 -31.68
CA THR A 135 12.76 23.16 -30.86
C THR A 135 13.33 23.65 -29.56
N TYR A 136 12.82 23.14 -28.44
CA TYR A 136 13.28 23.42 -27.10
C TYR A 136 13.86 22.16 -26.47
N ALA A 137 15.01 22.29 -25.82
CA ALA A 137 15.53 21.23 -24.94
C ALA A 137 14.65 21.14 -23.68
N VAL A 138 14.44 19.92 -23.19
CA VAL A 138 13.65 19.66 -21.98
C VAL A 138 14.57 19.28 -20.85
N LYS A 139 14.37 19.88 -19.69
CA LYS A 139 15.13 19.53 -18.48
C LYS A 139 14.79 18.10 -18.06
N ARG A 140 15.79 17.39 -17.57
CA ARG A 140 15.66 16.00 -17.10
C ARG A 140 14.67 15.84 -15.94
N ASP A 141 14.50 16.87 -15.13
CA ASP A 141 13.58 16.95 -14.00
C ASP A 141 12.31 17.77 -14.31
N ALA A 142 12.09 18.09 -15.60
CA ALA A 142 10.88 18.77 -16.04
C ALA A 142 9.62 18.01 -15.61
N THR A 143 8.52 18.75 -15.50
CA THR A 143 7.23 18.19 -15.08
C THR A 143 6.17 18.33 -16.14
N ILE A 144 5.19 17.43 -16.07
CA ILE A 144 3.95 17.50 -16.85
C ILE A 144 2.81 17.73 -15.89
N ILE A 145 2.01 18.76 -16.13
CA ILE A 145 0.72 18.96 -15.47
C ILE A 145 -0.33 18.25 -16.32
N GLU A 146 -0.89 17.19 -15.79
CA GLU A 146 -1.93 16.39 -16.44
C GLU A 146 -3.28 17.12 -16.45
N ALA A 147 -4.26 16.59 -17.20
CA ALA A 147 -5.57 17.20 -17.35
C ALA A 147 -6.31 17.37 -16.00
N ASP A 148 -6.10 16.48 -15.02
CA ASP A 148 -6.64 16.60 -13.66
C ASP A 148 -5.87 17.58 -12.78
N GLY A 149 -4.80 18.19 -13.30
CA GLY A 149 -3.90 19.10 -12.60
C GLY A 149 -2.87 18.38 -11.73
N THR A 150 -2.68 17.06 -11.86
CA THR A 150 -1.59 16.35 -11.19
C THR A 150 -0.28 16.67 -11.86
N GLU A 151 0.71 17.12 -11.10
CA GLU A 151 2.04 17.41 -11.60
C GLU A 151 2.94 16.19 -11.41
N VAL A 152 3.43 15.62 -12.49
CA VAL A 152 4.33 14.45 -12.49
C VAL A 152 5.63 14.77 -13.22
N GLN A 153 6.73 14.16 -12.80
CA GLN A 153 8.02 14.32 -13.48
C GLN A 153 8.04 13.53 -14.79
N ILE A 154 8.70 14.07 -15.83
CA ILE A 154 9.02 13.31 -17.03
C ILE A 154 9.88 12.06 -16.66
N ALA A 155 9.89 11.08 -17.52
CA ALA A 155 10.51 9.80 -17.23
C ALA A 155 11.58 9.42 -18.28
N PRO A 156 12.80 9.99 -18.19
CA PRO A 156 13.90 9.51 -19.02
C PRO A 156 14.10 8.01 -18.90
N ILE A 157 14.53 7.37 -19.99
CA ILE A 157 14.55 5.90 -20.13
C ILE A 157 15.32 5.19 -19.01
N ASP A 158 16.36 5.80 -18.49
CA ASP A 158 17.23 5.21 -17.46
C ASP A 158 16.60 5.16 -16.06
N VAL A 159 15.52 5.92 -15.81
CA VAL A 159 14.76 5.88 -14.55
C VAL A 159 13.44 5.11 -14.69
N GLN A 160 13.16 4.53 -15.85
CA GLN A 160 11.96 3.73 -16.07
C GLN A 160 12.10 2.33 -15.45
N TYR A 161 10.96 1.72 -15.15
CA TYR A 161 10.88 0.37 -14.59
C TYR A 161 11.63 -0.68 -15.44
N GLN A 162 11.48 -0.60 -16.78
CA GLN A 162 12.09 -1.54 -17.72
C GLN A 162 13.61 -1.48 -17.71
N SER A 163 14.21 -0.34 -17.40
CA SER A 163 15.66 -0.14 -17.34
C SER A 163 16.29 -0.65 -16.05
N ALA A 164 15.49 -0.94 -15.03
CA ALA A 164 16.00 -1.50 -13.79
C ALA A 164 16.38 -2.99 -13.96
N PRO A 165 17.43 -3.48 -13.28
CA PRO A 165 17.81 -4.89 -13.28
C PRO A 165 16.66 -5.82 -12.89
N LEU A 166 16.58 -6.99 -13.53
CA LEU A 166 15.48 -7.95 -13.34
C LEU A 166 15.18 -8.24 -11.87
N LEU A 167 16.20 -8.51 -11.07
CA LEU A 167 16.02 -8.82 -9.64
C LEU A 167 15.36 -7.65 -8.88
N LYS A 168 15.75 -6.41 -9.19
CA LYS A 168 15.16 -5.22 -8.57
C LYS A 168 13.70 -5.05 -8.96
N ARG A 169 13.35 -5.32 -10.24
CA ARG A 169 11.95 -5.32 -10.71
C ARG A 169 11.11 -6.37 -10.01
N MET A 170 11.65 -7.60 -9.88
CA MET A 170 10.98 -8.68 -9.14
C MET A 170 10.76 -8.30 -7.67
N MET A 171 11.76 -7.74 -7.00
CA MET A 171 11.65 -7.26 -5.62
C MET A 171 10.58 -6.17 -5.49
N THR A 172 10.53 -5.23 -6.44
CA THR A 172 9.52 -4.17 -6.47
C THR A 172 8.12 -4.75 -6.59
N ASN A 173 7.90 -5.73 -7.49
CA ASN A 173 6.59 -6.35 -7.68
C ASN A 173 6.16 -7.20 -6.47
N PHE A 174 7.08 -7.89 -5.83
CA PHE A 174 6.79 -8.74 -4.68
C PHE A 174 6.64 -7.95 -3.37
N ALA A 175 7.11 -6.71 -3.33
CA ALA A 175 7.21 -5.91 -2.11
C ALA A 175 5.84 -5.60 -1.47
N GLY A 176 4.79 -5.37 -2.25
CA GLY A 176 3.44 -5.14 -1.75
C GLY A 176 2.91 -6.31 -0.93
N PRO A 177 2.76 -7.51 -1.53
CA PRO A 177 2.35 -8.72 -0.80
C PRO A 177 3.24 -9.04 0.40
N MET A 178 4.56 -8.87 0.25
CA MET A 178 5.53 -9.10 1.33
C MET A 178 5.27 -8.20 2.54
N ASN A 179 5.01 -6.91 2.31
CA ASN A 179 4.71 -5.96 3.38
C ASN A 179 3.41 -6.32 4.12
N ASN A 180 2.37 -6.76 3.41
CA ASN A 180 1.15 -7.21 4.04
C ASN A 180 1.35 -8.49 4.87
N PHE A 181 2.21 -9.39 4.41
CA PHE A 181 2.59 -10.58 5.18
C PHE A 181 3.34 -10.20 6.47
N ILE A 182 4.31 -9.28 6.37
CA ILE A 182 5.03 -8.75 7.55
C ILE A 182 4.07 -8.07 8.52
N LEU A 183 3.13 -7.26 8.01
CA LEU A 183 2.09 -6.65 8.82
C LEU A 183 1.24 -7.70 9.54
N GLY A 184 0.83 -8.77 8.86
CA GLY A 184 0.07 -9.86 9.45
C GLY A 184 0.82 -10.49 10.63
N ILE A 185 2.09 -10.82 10.46
CA ILE A 185 2.93 -11.33 11.55
C ILE A 185 3.00 -10.34 12.72
N ALA A 186 3.23 -9.06 12.44
CA ALA A 186 3.32 -8.03 13.48
C ALA A 186 2.00 -7.90 14.27
N VAL A 187 0.86 -7.94 13.57
CA VAL A 187 -0.47 -7.90 14.21
C VAL A 187 -0.70 -9.13 15.08
N PHE A 188 -0.39 -10.35 14.60
CA PHE A 188 -0.53 -11.57 15.39
C PHE A 188 0.35 -11.57 16.64
N ILE A 189 1.61 -11.14 16.52
CA ILE A 189 2.51 -10.97 17.65
C ILE A 189 1.91 -9.98 18.67
N THR A 190 1.41 -8.83 18.19
CA THR A 190 0.80 -7.81 19.05
C THR A 190 -0.42 -8.37 19.80
N ILE A 191 -1.30 -9.09 19.10
CA ILE A 191 -2.48 -9.72 19.71
C ILE A 191 -2.05 -10.72 20.79
N ALA A 192 -1.07 -11.58 20.50
CA ALA A 192 -0.56 -12.54 21.47
C ALA A 192 -0.02 -11.88 22.75
N PHE A 193 0.71 -10.75 22.60
CA PHE A 193 1.18 -9.99 23.77
C PHE A 193 0.04 -9.33 24.55
N VAL A 194 -0.95 -8.74 23.87
CA VAL A 194 -2.09 -8.07 24.51
C VAL A 194 -2.99 -9.07 25.25
N GLN A 195 -3.12 -10.29 24.72
CA GLN A 195 -3.91 -11.36 25.35
C GLN A 195 -3.16 -12.09 26.48
N GLY A 196 -1.91 -11.72 26.76
CA GLY A 196 -1.11 -12.36 27.82
C GLY A 196 -0.47 -13.68 27.41
N GLY A 197 -0.45 -14.00 26.13
CA GLY A 197 0.17 -15.21 25.58
C GLY A 197 -0.71 -15.93 24.55
N VAL A 198 -0.21 -17.06 24.07
CA VAL A 198 -0.97 -17.99 23.22
C VAL A 198 -1.52 -19.07 24.13
N THR A 199 -2.84 -19.28 24.08
CA THR A 199 -3.46 -20.40 24.79
C THR A 199 -2.89 -21.71 24.24
N VAL A 200 -2.17 -22.43 25.10
CA VAL A 200 -1.76 -23.80 24.80
C VAL A 200 -2.98 -24.69 25.05
N ASN A 201 -3.26 -25.60 24.14
CA ASN A 201 -4.32 -26.60 24.32
C ASN A 201 -3.84 -27.69 25.29
N ASP A 202 -3.52 -27.26 26.53
CA ASP A 202 -3.08 -28.11 27.61
C ASP A 202 -4.27 -28.40 28.54
N ASN A 203 -4.32 -29.58 29.13
CA ASN A 203 -5.34 -30.01 30.09
C ASN A 203 -5.09 -29.47 31.52
N ARG A 204 -4.46 -28.27 31.61
CA ARG A 204 -4.27 -27.53 32.86
C ARG A 204 -5.41 -26.54 33.11
N LEU A 205 -5.79 -26.42 34.38
CA LEU A 205 -6.81 -25.49 34.82
C LEU A 205 -6.24 -24.07 34.91
N GLY A 206 -6.76 -23.14 34.08
CA GLY A 206 -6.31 -21.74 34.07
C GLY A 206 -6.95 -20.89 35.16
N GLU A 207 -8.26 -21.00 35.33
CA GLU A 207 -9.04 -20.24 36.32
C GLU A 207 -10.14 -21.12 36.91
N ILE A 208 -10.38 -21.00 38.20
CA ILE A 208 -11.49 -21.68 38.88
C ILE A 208 -12.47 -20.63 39.37
N GLN A 209 -13.69 -20.72 38.89
CA GLN A 209 -14.75 -19.79 39.28
C GLN A 209 -15.17 -20.04 40.75
N PRO A 210 -15.33 -18.98 41.55
CA PRO A 210 -15.88 -19.11 42.91
C PRO A 210 -17.26 -19.77 42.91
N ASP A 211 -17.54 -20.56 43.95
CA ASP A 211 -18.79 -21.31 44.10
C ASP A 211 -19.07 -22.35 43.02
N SER A 212 -18.06 -22.73 42.22
CA SER A 212 -18.18 -23.76 41.19
C SER A 212 -18.03 -25.17 41.74
N PRO A 213 -18.55 -26.19 41.02
CA PRO A 213 -18.27 -27.59 41.33
C PRO A 213 -16.77 -27.93 41.36
N ALA A 214 -15.98 -27.24 40.52
CA ALA A 214 -14.54 -27.42 40.49
C ALA A 214 -13.86 -26.95 41.80
N GLU A 215 -14.27 -25.81 42.33
CA GLU A 215 -13.78 -25.31 43.63
C GLU A 215 -14.22 -26.22 44.77
N THR A 216 -15.48 -26.67 44.74
CA THR A 216 -16.03 -27.57 45.76
C THR A 216 -15.30 -28.92 45.76
N ALA A 217 -14.84 -29.40 44.61
CA ALA A 217 -14.05 -30.61 44.45
C ALA A 217 -12.57 -30.42 44.86
N GLY A 218 -12.15 -29.20 45.22
CA GLY A 218 -10.80 -28.88 45.67
C GLY A 218 -9.76 -28.72 44.56
N LEU A 219 -10.19 -28.54 43.30
CA LEU A 219 -9.30 -28.25 42.16
C LEU A 219 -8.64 -26.87 42.32
N ARG A 220 -7.42 -26.75 41.86
CA ARG A 220 -6.63 -25.53 41.95
C ARG A 220 -6.17 -25.06 40.55
N VAL A 221 -5.86 -23.79 40.44
CA VAL A 221 -5.18 -23.25 39.26
C VAL A 221 -3.87 -23.99 39.06
N ASP A 222 -3.51 -24.27 37.80
CA ASP A 222 -2.35 -25.07 37.35
C ASP A 222 -2.47 -26.60 37.58
N ASP A 223 -3.52 -27.10 38.21
CA ASP A 223 -3.76 -28.54 38.25
C ASP A 223 -3.93 -29.09 36.83
N LYS A 224 -3.21 -30.18 36.53
CA LYS A 224 -3.31 -30.88 35.25
C LYS A 224 -4.27 -32.08 35.37
N ILE A 225 -5.31 -32.10 34.53
CA ILE A 225 -6.25 -33.22 34.47
C ILE A 225 -5.64 -34.34 33.63
N LEU A 226 -5.42 -35.48 34.23
CA LEU A 226 -4.80 -36.67 33.60
C LEU A 226 -5.82 -37.64 33.04
N ALA A 227 -6.97 -37.81 33.74
CA ALA A 227 -8.01 -38.70 33.30
C ALA A 227 -9.39 -38.25 33.81
N VAL A 228 -10.46 -38.64 33.10
CA VAL A 228 -11.87 -38.50 33.49
C VAL A 228 -12.49 -39.90 33.52
N ASN A 229 -13.06 -40.29 34.64
CA ASN A 229 -13.65 -41.63 34.87
C ASN A 229 -12.71 -42.80 34.51
N GLY A 230 -11.39 -42.58 34.60
CA GLY A 230 -10.37 -43.57 34.27
C GLY A 230 -9.90 -43.56 32.81
N GLU A 231 -10.49 -42.73 31.95
CA GLU A 231 -10.01 -42.54 30.59
C GLU A 231 -8.97 -41.42 30.57
N GLU A 232 -7.79 -41.68 29.99
CA GLU A 232 -6.72 -40.69 29.88
C GLU A 232 -7.13 -39.52 28.98
N ILE A 233 -6.78 -38.31 29.41
CA ILE A 233 -7.05 -37.05 28.68
C ILE A 233 -5.70 -36.41 28.35
N ALA A 234 -5.46 -36.20 27.04
CA ALA A 234 -4.26 -35.54 26.52
C ALA A 234 -4.47 -34.07 26.25
N GLU A 235 -5.67 -33.68 25.79
CA GLU A 235 -5.99 -32.31 25.34
C GLU A 235 -7.23 -31.75 26.05
N TRP A 236 -7.30 -30.40 26.14
CA TRP A 236 -8.45 -29.71 26.72
C TRP A 236 -9.77 -30.03 26.00
N THR A 237 -9.74 -30.24 24.70
CA THR A 237 -10.91 -30.62 23.90
C THR A 237 -11.52 -31.96 24.30
N GLU A 238 -10.68 -32.92 24.67
CA GLU A 238 -11.11 -34.22 25.15
C GLU A 238 -11.74 -34.11 26.55
N LEU A 239 -11.12 -33.28 27.44
CA LEU A 239 -11.68 -32.99 28.74
C LEU A 239 -13.09 -32.40 28.66
N VAL A 240 -13.26 -31.38 27.80
CA VAL A 240 -14.57 -30.73 27.56
C VAL A 240 -15.59 -31.74 27.01
N ALA A 241 -15.21 -32.56 26.03
CA ALA A 241 -16.07 -33.58 25.46
C ALA A 241 -16.52 -34.63 26.53
N SER A 242 -15.59 -35.08 27.39
CA SER A 242 -15.88 -36.05 28.46
C SER A 242 -16.83 -35.47 29.51
N ILE A 243 -16.66 -34.21 29.87
CA ILE A 243 -17.57 -33.51 30.79
C ILE A 243 -18.96 -33.34 30.14
N GLN A 244 -19.04 -32.93 28.90
CA GLN A 244 -20.31 -32.74 28.17
C GLN A 244 -21.05 -34.05 27.91
N ALA A 245 -20.35 -35.17 27.84
CA ALA A 245 -20.97 -36.51 27.72
C ALA A 245 -21.65 -36.99 29.02
N ASN A 246 -21.35 -36.35 30.16
CA ASN A 246 -21.87 -36.74 31.48
C ASN A 246 -22.66 -35.64 32.20
N PRO A 247 -23.69 -35.04 31.57
CA PRO A 247 -24.39 -33.90 32.13
C PRO A 247 -25.15 -34.30 33.41
N GLY A 248 -24.85 -33.60 34.53
CA GLY A 248 -25.50 -33.80 35.81
C GLY A 248 -25.08 -35.06 36.58
N ASN A 249 -24.11 -35.81 36.08
CA ASN A 249 -23.55 -36.95 36.78
C ASN A 249 -22.25 -36.57 37.53
N GLU A 250 -21.95 -37.30 38.62
CA GLU A 250 -20.65 -37.21 39.22
C GLU A 250 -19.58 -37.81 38.28
N ILE A 251 -18.47 -37.09 38.13
CA ILE A 251 -17.31 -37.55 37.39
C ILE A 251 -16.09 -37.60 38.31
N THR A 252 -15.24 -38.58 38.10
CA THR A 252 -13.99 -38.73 38.84
C THR A 252 -12.85 -38.18 37.98
N LEU A 253 -12.10 -37.21 38.54
CA LEU A 253 -10.93 -36.63 37.89
C LEU A 253 -9.64 -37.15 38.53
N SER A 254 -8.70 -37.59 37.70
CA SER A 254 -7.32 -37.83 38.12
C SER A 254 -6.51 -36.57 37.81
N VAL A 255 -5.87 -36.01 38.84
CA VAL A 255 -5.24 -34.70 38.80
C VAL A 255 -3.76 -34.82 39.19
N SER A 256 -2.90 -34.11 38.53
CA SER A 256 -1.51 -33.86 38.95
C SER A 256 -1.38 -32.39 39.33
N THR A 257 -0.96 -32.16 40.56
CA THR A 257 -0.69 -30.81 41.12
C THR A 257 0.73 -30.38 40.83
#